data_d251c6a17fd15a0230ec0edbe7b05340
#
_entry.id   d251c6a17fd15a0230ec0edbe7b05340
#
_cell.length_a   1.000
_cell.length_b   1.000
_cell.length_c   1.000
_cell.angle_alpha   90.00
_cell.angle_beta   90.00
_cell.angle_gamma   90.00
#
_symmetry.space_group_name_H-M   'P 1'
#
loop_
_entity.id
_entity.type
_entity.pdbx_description
1 polymer ?
#
loop_
_entity_poly.entity_id
_entity_poly.type
_entity_poly.pdbx_seq_one_letter_code
_entity_poly.pdbx_strand_id
1 'polypeptide(L)'
;MKVCTHCQLSYDDSAQNCAQCGAPLISIQNPAVTDPTDHTAEFDPADISTNKVLAMIPYLMGWFGILVTLLAAGTSPYAGFHVRQALKLQVVTALFLIVAIIPFVGWIVAGIWMAIALVLNLICFVRVCQGKAKEPPIISGMAFLK
;
A
#
# COMPACT_ATOMS: atom_id res chain seq x y z
N MET A 1 -3.67 -4.92 -24.79
CA MET A 1 -3.32 -4.14 -26.00
C MET A 1 -1.81 -3.88 -26.00
N LYS A 2 -1.10 -4.26 -27.04
CA LYS A 2 0.36 -4.10 -27.14
C LYS A 2 0.69 -3.04 -28.19
N VAL A 3 1.78 -2.30 -28.00
CA VAL A 3 2.23 -1.26 -28.96
C VAL A 3 3.68 -1.49 -29.34
N CYS A 4 3.98 -1.26 -30.58
CA CYS A 4 5.35 -1.24 -31.09
C CYS A 4 6.00 0.10 -30.76
N THR A 5 7.12 0.10 -30.04
CA THR A 5 7.88 1.32 -29.70
C THR A 5 8.53 1.98 -30.90
N HIS A 6 8.72 1.25 -32.00
CA HIS A 6 9.37 1.76 -33.22
C HIS A 6 8.37 2.35 -34.22
N CYS A 7 7.21 1.68 -34.41
CA CYS A 7 6.20 2.07 -35.39
C CYS A 7 4.97 2.73 -34.76
N GLN A 8 4.85 2.73 -33.43
CA GLN A 8 3.70 3.24 -32.65
C GLN A 8 2.34 2.63 -33.02
N LEU A 9 2.35 1.49 -33.70
CA LEU A 9 1.14 0.74 -34.04
C LEU A 9 0.66 -0.10 -32.88
N SER A 10 -0.64 -0.12 -32.66
CA SER A 10 -1.29 -0.93 -31.64
C SER A 10 -1.70 -2.30 -32.19
N TYR A 11 -1.46 -3.34 -31.39
CA TYR A 11 -1.77 -4.73 -31.70
C TYR A 11 -2.59 -5.37 -30.59
N ASP A 12 -3.22 -6.48 -30.90
CA ASP A 12 -3.95 -7.28 -29.92
C ASP A 12 -2.98 -7.99 -28.95
N ASP A 13 -3.47 -8.39 -27.78
CA ASP A 13 -2.66 -9.01 -26.72
C ASP A 13 -2.05 -10.36 -27.13
N SER A 14 -2.60 -11.02 -28.15
CA SER A 14 -2.10 -12.26 -28.73
C SER A 14 -0.83 -12.09 -29.59
N ALA A 15 -0.56 -10.87 -30.12
CA ALA A 15 0.60 -10.63 -30.95
C ALA A 15 1.89 -10.54 -30.11
N GLN A 16 2.97 -11.17 -30.55
CA GLN A 16 4.27 -11.13 -29.89
C GLN A 16 5.24 -10.14 -30.56
N ASN A 17 5.18 -10.01 -31.88
CA ASN A 17 6.06 -9.15 -32.67
C ASN A 17 5.26 -8.22 -33.58
N CYS A 18 5.85 -7.06 -33.89
CA CYS A 18 5.28 -6.11 -34.83
C CYS A 18 5.30 -6.69 -36.25
N ALA A 19 4.15 -6.71 -36.92
CA ALA A 19 4.05 -7.20 -38.30
C ALA A 19 4.81 -6.33 -39.29
N GLN A 20 5.12 -5.07 -38.95
CA GLN A 20 5.74 -4.11 -39.86
C GLN A 20 7.27 -4.02 -39.68
N CYS A 21 7.81 -4.12 -38.49
CA CYS A 21 9.26 -3.98 -38.24
C CYS A 21 9.89 -5.18 -37.52
N GLY A 22 9.11 -6.21 -37.17
CA GLY A 22 9.60 -7.40 -36.47
C GLY A 22 9.99 -7.21 -35.00
N ALA A 23 9.95 -5.96 -34.48
CA ALA A 23 10.34 -5.65 -33.12
C ALA A 23 9.38 -6.30 -32.10
N PRO A 24 9.86 -6.71 -30.93
CA PRO A 24 9.00 -7.25 -29.89
C PRO A 24 8.01 -6.17 -29.42
N LEU A 25 6.75 -6.58 -29.27
CA LEU A 25 5.69 -5.69 -28.80
C LEU A 25 5.74 -5.58 -27.28
N ILE A 26 5.72 -4.36 -26.78
CA ILE A 26 5.57 -4.09 -25.35
C ILE A 26 4.07 -4.02 -25.05
N SER A 27 3.60 -4.82 -24.09
CA SER A 27 2.28 -4.62 -23.55
C SER A 27 2.23 -3.23 -22.93
N ILE A 28 1.49 -2.29 -23.55
CA ILE A 28 0.97 -1.20 -22.76
C ILE A 28 -0.09 -1.85 -21.87
N GLN A 29 0.35 -2.35 -20.72
CA GLN A 29 -0.55 -2.32 -19.59
C GLN A 29 -0.97 -0.86 -19.54
N ASN A 30 -2.23 -0.62 -19.90
CA ASN A 30 -2.89 0.66 -19.79
C ASN A 30 -2.18 1.40 -18.65
N PRO A 31 -1.69 2.64 -18.79
CA PRO A 31 -1.54 3.47 -17.63
C PRO A 31 -2.97 3.66 -17.13
N ALA A 32 -3.51 2.58 -16.54
CA ALA A 32 -4.63 2.66 -15.65
C ALA A 32 -4.24 3.79 -14.77
N VAL A 33 -4.95 4.90 -14.86
CA VAL A 33 -4.90 6.08 -14.02
C VAL A 33 -4.00 5.72 -12.86
N THR A 34 -2.71 6.11 -12.93
CA THR A 34 -1.73 5.69 -11.92
C THR A 34 -2.26 6.31 -10.65
N ASP A 35 -2.97 5.50 -9.88
CA ASP A 35 -3.51 5.94 -8.61
C ASP A 35 -2.29 6.42 -7.82
N PRO A 36 -2.15 7.73 -7.56
CA PRO A 36 -0.95 8.28 -6.92
C PRO A 36 -0.69 7.69 -5.55
N THR A 37 -1.62 6.87 -5.05
CA THR A 37 -1.51 6.15 -3.78
C THR A 37 -1.01 4.71 -3.94
N ASP A 38 -0.85 4.21 -5.18
CA ASP A 38 -0.41 2.83 -5.45
C ASP A 38 1.07 2.80 -5.82
N HIS A 39 1.90 2.38 -4.86
CA HIS A 39 3.34 2.25 -4.97
C HIS A 39 3.80 0.82 -5.27
N THR A 40 2.87 -0.09 -5.61
CA THR A 40 3.18 -1.52 -5.78
C THR A 40 4.27 -1.77 -6.83
N ALA A 41 4.27 -0.98 -7.92
CA ALA A 41 5.24 -1.10 -9.00
C ALA A 41 6.66 -0.63 -8.63
N GLU A 42 6.83 0.06 -7.50
CA GLU A 42 8.13 0.55 -7.02
C GLU A 42 8.92 -0.54 -6.28
N PHE A 43 8.27 -1.64 -5.90
CA PHE A 43 8.87 -2.72 -5.12
C PHE A 43 9.15 -3.96 -5.95
N ASP A 44 10.28 -4.61 -5.66
CA ASP A 44 10.66 -5.88 -6.28
C ASP A 44 9.62 -6.96 -5.93
N PRO A 45 9.07 -7.68 -6.92
CA PRO A 45 8.16 -8.81 -6.68
C PRO A 45 8.75 -9.89 -5.76
N ALA A 46 10.07 -10.09 -5.77
CA ALA A 46 10.75 -11.02 -4.89
C ALA A 46 10.71 -10.52 -3.43
N ASP A 47 10.93 -9.22 -3.18
CA ASP A 47 10.82 -8.61 -1.86
C ASP A 47 9.38 -8.70 -1.33
N ILE A 48 8.38 -8.40 -2.17
CA ILE A 48 6.96 -8.54 -1.83
C ILE A 48 6.64 -9.98 -1.41
N SER A 49 7.03 -10.98 -2.21
CA SER A 49 6.71 -12.37 -1.94
C SER A 49 7.33 -12.89 -0.65
N THR A 50 8.57 -12.49 -0.35
CA THR A 50 9.33 -12.92 0.82
C THR A 50 8.85 -12.23 2.11
N ASN A 51 8.56 -10.93 2.05
CA ASN A 51 8.28 -10.11 3.23
C ASN A 51 6.79 -9.80 3.45
N LYS A 52 5.91 -10.33 2.61
CA LYS A 52 4.47 -10.13 2.70
C LYS A 52 3.88 -10.50 4.06
N VAL A 53 4.29 -11.63 4.64
CA VAL A 53 3.82 -12.07 5.95
C VAL A 53 4.27 -11.11 7.04
N LEU A 54 5.54 -10.66 6.99
CA LEU A 54 6.07 -9.67 7.93
C LEU A 54 5.34 -8.33 7.82
N ALA A 55 4.99 -7.91 6.61
CA ALA A 55 4.25 -6.68 6.36
C ALA A 55 2.79 -6.70 6.87
N MET A 56 2.21 -7.88 7.15
CA MET A 56 0.88 -8.03 7.74
C MET A 56 0.88 -7.82 9.26
N ILE A 57 1.98 -8.14 9.94
CA ILE A 57 2.08 -8.17 11.41
C ILE A 57 1.72 -6.82 12.06
N PRO A 58 2.15 -5.66 11.54
CA PRO A 58 1.79 -4.35 12.09
C PRO A 58 0.28 -4.10 12.16
N TYR A 59 -0.48 -4.64 11.22
CA TYR A 59 -1.95 -4.49 11.17
C TYR A 59 -2.67 -5.45 12.09
N LEU A 60 -2.07 -6.58 12.46
CA LEU A 60 -2.62 -7.55 13.40
C LEU A 60 -2.30 -7.22 14.85
N MET A 61 -1.06 -6.81 15.12
CA MET A 61 -0.53 -6.66 16.48
C MET A 61 -0.27 -5.19 16.87
N GLY A 62 -0.64 -4.22 16.02
CA GLY A 62 -0.48 -2.79 16.30
C GLY A 62 0.98 -2.40 16.63
N TRP A 63 1.21 -1.71 17.74
CA TRP A 63 2.54 -1.24 18.16
C TRP A 63 3.58 -2.36 18.28
N PHE A 64 3.16 -3.49 18.87
CA PHE A 64 4.04 -4.64 18.99
C PHE A 64 4.39 -5.23 17.63
N GLY A 65 3.42 -5.30 16.73
CA GLY A 65 3.65 -5.74 15.35
C GLY A 65 4.62 -4.86 14.58
N ILE A 66 4.58 -3.54 14.78
CA ILE A 66 5.53 -2.60 14.20
C ILE A 66 6.96 -2.93 14.66
N LEU A 67 7.17 -3.15 15.96
CA LEU A 67 8.48 -3.52 16.51
C LEU A 67 9.00 -4.84 15.94
N VAL A 68 8.13 -5.87 15.90
CA VAL A 68 8.50 -7.18 15.34
C VAL A 68 8.89 -7.06 13.87
N THR A 69 8.12 -6.32 13.07
CA THR A 69 8.42 -6.15 11.65
C THR A 69 9.71 -5.37 11.42
N LEU A 70 9.97 -4.33 12.21
CA LEU A 70 11.23 -3.57 12.13
C LEU A 70 12.46 -4.43 12.42
N LEU A 71 12.36 -5.35 13.39
CA LEU A 71 13.45 -6.24 13.76
C LEU A 71 13.62 -7.41 12.78
N ALA A 72 12.53 -7.95 12.27
CA ALA A 72 12.52 -9.16 11.46
C ALA A 72 12.66 -8.89 9.94
N ALA A 73 12.12 -7.78 9.44
CA ALA A 73 12.14 -7.45 8.00
C ALA A 73 13.49 -6.90 7.51
N GLY A 74 14.42 -6.59 8.41
CA GLY A 74 15.74 -6.08 8.05
C GLY A 74 15.66 -4.85 7.13
N THR A 75 16.20 -4.97 5.92
CA THR A 75 16.28 -3.87 4.93
C THR A 75 15.18 -3.93 3.86
N SER A 76 14.10 -4.71 4.06
CA SER A 76 13.01 -4.81 3.08
C SER A 76 12.30 -3.48 2.87
N PRO A 77 12.35 -2.87 1.66
CA PRO A 77 11.64 -1.64 1.35
C PRO A 77 10.13 -1.82 1.44
N TYR A 78 9.59 -2.97 1.01
CA TYR A 78 8.17 -3.30 1.04
C TYR A 78 7.62 -3.38 2.47
N ALA A 79 8.29 -4.10 3.36
CA ALA A 79 7.89 -4.16 4.77
C ALA A 79 8.01 -2.80 5.45
N GLY A 80 9.07 -2.03 5.17
CA GLY A 80 9.26 -0.67 5.67
C GLY A 80 8.15 0.30 5.24
N PHE A 81 7.63 0.16 4.02
CA PHE A 81 6.47 0.93 3.55
C PHE A 81 5.24 0.66 4.44
N HIS A 82 4.91 -0.61 4.69
CA HIS A 82 3.75 -0.99 5.50
C HIS A 82 3.92 -0.63 6.98
N VAL A 83 5.13 -0.71 7.52
CA VAL A 83 5.44 -0.23 8.88
C VAL A 83 5.16 1.26 9.00
N ARG A 84 5.60 2.09 8.06
CA ARG A 84 5.32 3.54 8.06
C ARG A 84 3.82 3.83 7.99
N GLN A 85 3.06 3.09 7.18
CA GLN A 85 1.60 3.24 7.09
C GLN A 85 0.91 2.85 8.41
N ALA A 86 1.29 1.72 8.99
CA ALA A 86 0.77 1.28 10.28
C ALA A 86 1.12 2.26 11.39
N LEU A 87 2.35 2.80 11.39
CA LEU A 87 2.78 3.79 12.37
C LEU A 87 1.96 5.09 12.28
N LYS A 88 1.71 5.60 11.06
CA LYS A 88 0.82 6.76 10.85
C LYS A 88 -0.56 6.51 11.47
N LEU A 89 -1.16 5.34 11.19
CA LEU A 89 -2.47 4.97 11.72
C LEU A 89 -2.47 4.89 13.25
N GLN A 90 -1.43 4.29 13.83
CA GLN A 90 -1.30 4.14 15.30
C GLN A 90 -1.10 5.49 15.99
N VAL A 91 -0.27 6.39 15.43
CA VAL A 91 -0.06 7.74 15.98
C VAL A 91 -1.36 8.53 15.98
N VAL A 92 -2.10 8.52 14.87
CA VAL A 92 -3.39 9.21 14.78
C VAL A 92 -4.39 8.62 15.78
N THR A 93 -4.43 7.30 15.92
CA THR A 93 -5.29 6.63 16.90
C THR A 93 -4.91 7.04 18.34
N ALA A 94 -3.63 7.13 18.67
CA ALA A 94 -3.18 7.58 19.98
C ALA A 94 -3.62 9.03 20.26
N LEU A 95 -3.57 9.92 19.27
CA LEU A 95 -4.06 11.31 19.40
C LEU A 95 -5.57 11.36 19.69
N PHE A 96 -6.37 10.54 19.00
CA PHE A 96 -7.82 10.46 19.29
C PHE A 96 -8.12 9.85 20.66
N LEU A 97 -7.29 8.94 21.16
CA LEU A 97 -7.42 8.44 22.52
C LEU A 97 -7.13 9.49 23.59
N ILE A 98 -6.24 10.46 23.31
CA ILE A 98 -6.02 11.61 24.20
C ILE A 98 -7.30 12.48 24.25
N VAL A 99 -7.98 12.68 23.14
CA VAL A 99 -9.26 13.42 23.10
C VAL A 99 -10.33 12.72 23.94
N ALA A 100 -10.27 11.40 24.10
CA ALA A 100 -11.20 10.62 24.93
C ALA A 100 -11.14 10.98 26.45
N ILE A 101 -10.13 11.75 26.89
CA ILE A 101 -10.06 12.28 28.27
C ILE A 101 -11.23 13.24 28.53
N ILE A 102 -11.76 13.90 27.50
CA ILE A 102 -12.93 14.79 27.61
C ILE A 102 -14.18 13.92 27.70
N PRO A 103 -14.91 13.94 28.83
CA PRO A 103 -16.10 13.09 28.99
C PRO A 103 -17.21 13.48 27.99
N PHE A 104 -18.02 12.51 27.60
CA PHE A 104 -19.12 12.58 26.65
C PHE A 104 -18.68 12.89 25.22
N VAL A 105 -18.19 14.09 24.91
CA VAL A 105 -17.78 14.49 23.55
C VAL A 105 -16.57 13.67 23.09
N GLY A 106 -15.55 13.54 23.94
CA GLY A 106 -14.35 12.78 23.63
C GLY A 106 -14.63 11.30 23.41
N TRP A 107 -15.53 10.70 24.15
CA TRP A 107 -15.93 9.31 23.99
C TRP A 107 -16.64 9.05 22.67
N ILE A 108 -17.53 9.95 22.25
CA ILE A 108 -18.22 9.86 20.96
C ILE A 108 -17.21 9.97 19.81
N VAL A 109 -16.35 11.01 19.86
CA VAL A 109 -15.33 11.25 18.83
C VAL A 109 -14.32 10.09 18.74
N ALA A 110 -13.82 9.63 19.88
CA ALA A 110 -12.88 8.49 19.92
C ALA A 110 -13.55 7.19 19.44
N GLY A 111 -14.82 6.96 19.79
CA GLY A 111 -15.59 5.80 19.33
C GLY A 111 -15.78 5.79 17.82
N ILE A 112 -16.15 6.92 17.23
CA ILE A 112 -16.25 7.05 15.76
C ILE A 112 -14.90 6.80 15.10
N TRP A 113 -13.82 7.40 15.64
CA TRP A 113 -12.47 7.17 15.11
C TRP A 113 -12.06 5.70 15.21
N MET A 114 -12.32 5.03 16.32
CA MET A 114 -12.00 3.61 16.48
C MET A 114 -12.67 2.73 15.43
N ALA A 115 -13.93 3.01 15.08
CA ALA A 115 -14.63 2.31 14.00
C ALA A 115 -13.95 2.56 12.65
N ILE A 116 -13.60 3.82 12.34
CA ILE A 116 -12.88 4.18 11.10
C ILE A 116 -11.49 3.52 11.07
N ALA A 117 -10.73 3.58 12.15
CA ALA A 117 -9.40 3.00 12.26
C ALA A 117 -9.41 1.47 12.06
N LEU A 118 -10.44 0.78 12.59
CA LEU A 118 -10.61 -0.65 12.41
C LEU A 118 -10.86 -0.99 10.92
N VAL A 119 -11.73 -0.23 10.24
CA VAL A 119 -11.99 -0.42 8.81
C VAL A 119 -10.72 -0.14 7.99
N LEU A 120 -9.99 0.93 8.27
CA LEU A 120 -8.72 1.25 7.59
C LEU A 120 -7.68 0.17 7.82
N ASN A 121 -7.55 -0.34 9.05
CA ASN A 121 -6.63 -1.41 9.40
C ASN A 121 -6.95 -2.68 8.61
N LEU A 122 -8.23 -3.05 8.51
CA LEU A 122 -8.70 -4.19 7.74
C LEU A 122 -8.42 -4.02 6.24
N ILE A 123 -8.67 -2.83 5.68
CA ILE A 123 -8.36 -2.53 4.27
C ILE A 123 -6.86 -2.67 4.01
N CYS A 124 -6.01 -2.11 4.86
CA CYS A 124 -4.57 -2.23 4.73
C CYS A 124 -4.12 -3.68 4.82
N PHE A 125 -4.64 -4.45 5.78
CA PHE A 125 -4.36 -5.88 5.92
C PHE A 125 -4.70 -6.67 4.65
N VAL A 126 -5.90 -6.47 4.09
CA VAL A 126 -6.32 -7.15 2.85
C VAL A 126 -5.42 -6.76 1.67
N ARG A 127 -5.01 -5.49 1.56
CA ARG A 127 -4.07 -5.03 0.51
C ARG A 127 -2.71 -5.71 0.63
N VAL A 128 -2.17 -5.83 1.84
CA VAL A 128 -0.93 -6.59 2.07
C VAL A 128 -1.10 -8.05 1.68
N CYS A 129 -2.24 -8.68 2.02
CA CYS A 129 -2.56 -10.04 1.59
C CYS A 129 -2.57 -10.20 0.05
N GLN A 130 -2.91 -9.15 -0.67
CA GLN A 130 -2.85 -9.11 -2.15
C GLN A 130 -1.45 -8.76 -2.70
N GLY A 131 -0.48 -8.48 -1.84
CA GLY A 131 0.85 -8.02 -2.23
C GLY A 131 0.89 -6.58 -2.77
N LYS A 132 -0.10 -5.75 -2.44
CA LYS A 132 -0.21 -4.37 -2.92
C LYS A 132 0.34 -3.39 -1.90
N ALA A 133 1.17 -2.46 -2.35
CA ALA A 133 1.68 -1.33 -1.58
C ALA A 133 0.85 -0.08 -1.88
N LYS A 134 -0.37 0.00 -1.34
CA LYS A 134 -1.28 1.11 -1.57
C LYS A 134 -1.59 1.87 -0.29
N GLU A 135 -1.43 3.21 -0.33
CA GLU A 135 -1.72 4.08 0.81
C GLU A 135 -3.21 4.09 1.17
N PRO A 136 -3.57 4.08 2.47
CA PRO A 136 -4.95 4.23 2.89
C PRO A 136 -5.50 5.62 2.55
N PRO A 137 -6.79 5.74 2.14
CA PRO A 137 -7.34 6.96 1.52
C PRO A 137 -7.37 8.18 2.44
N ILE A 138 -7.38 8.01 3.76
CA ILE A 138 -7.44 9.12 4.73
C ILE A 138 -6.04 9.58 5.14
N ILE A 139 -5.06 8.67 5.14
CA ILE A 139 -3.72 8.89 5.69
C ILE A 139 -2.72 9.28 4.60
N SER A 140 -3.04 9.06 3.32
CA SER A 140 -2.18 9.41 2.18
C SER A 140 -1.82 10.89 2.12
N GLY A 141 -2.70 11.78 2.61
CA GLY A 141 -2.45 13.22 2.68
C GLY A 141 -1.50 13.67 3.80
N MET A 142 -1.16 12.79 4.74
CA MET A 142 -0.30 13.15 5.89
C MET A 142 1.19 12.99 5.54
N ALA A 143 1.86 14.12 5.32
CA ALA A 143 3.27 14.18 4.88
C ALA A 143 4.29 14.02 6.02
N PHE A 144 3.88 13.81 7.28
CA PHE A 144 4.80 13.87 8.43
C PHE A 144 5.71 12.66 8.62
N LEU A 145 5.53 11.60 7.83
CA LEU A 145 6.39 10.40 7.78
C LEU A 145 6.65 10.00 6.31
N LYS A 146 7.21 10.93 5.53
CA LYS A 146 7.74 10.61 4.20
C LYS A 146 9.11 9.98 4.31
#